data_b5b2af3882dc5b8c03bef91207cdc883
#
_entry.id   b5b2af3882dc5b8c03bef91207cdc883
#
_cell.length_a   1.000
_cell.length_b   1.000
_cell.length_c   1.000
_cell.angle_alpha   90.00
_cell.angle_beta   90.00
_cell.angle_gamma   90.00
#
_symmetry.space_group_name_H-M   'P 1'
#
loop_
_entity.id
_entity.type
_entity.pdbx_description
1 polymer ?
#
loop_
_entity_poly.entity_id
_entity_poly.type
_entity_poly.pdbx_seq_one_letter_code
_entity_poly.pdbx_strand_id
1 'polypeptide(L)'
;MKYLVCASLIISSASFAQDTPKNAISAPNAQKTLLTDIINTGNELVAVGKHGTVIKSVNGETWQQAKLVPTQVLLTAVDFSDENNGWACGHDATIINTVDGGNNWQLQQAKPSLDKPCLDILFKDQLEGFAVGAYGMFYHTTDGGKQWEKRFLDSLLFSEDREYLNDLKENDPEGYEAETASILPHFNRIEKTEDGLILVGEMGLLARSTDNGNTWQRLEEIYPGSFFAFNSDNNQEVVAGLRGNVYSKQRDEKEWLHLDSTKAATINSIINYNDEQWLMLANSGVIFHLQDELLTHEQLADGKAILDGVIKNNKLVMATEDGIKVKELTP
;
A
#
# COMPACT_ATOMS: atom_id res chain seq x y z
N MET A 1 -12.51 64.52 37.85
CA MET A 1 -13.07 63.09 37.85
C MET A 1 -12.95 62.54 36.45
N LYS A 2 -11.96 61.72 36.21
CA LYS A 2 -11.75 61.04 34.88
C LYS A 2 -12.19 59.60 35.06
N TYR A 3 -13.21 59.16 34.29
CA TYR A 3 -13.66 57.77 34.29
C TYR A 3 -12.80 56.99 33.27
N LEU A 4 -12.10 55.99 33.76
CA LEU A 4 -11.39 54.99 32.95
C LEU A 4 -12.40 53.90 32.58
N VAL A 5 -12.69 53.74 31.29
CA VAL A 5 -13.50 52.63 30.79
C VAL A 5 -12.53 51.52 30.41
N CYS A 6 -12.51 50.43 31.17
CA CYS A 6 -11.84 49.18 30.79
C CYS A 6 -12.73 48.39 29.79
N ALA A 7 -12.30 48.31 28.54
CA ALA A 7 -12.92 47.43 27.57
C ALA A 7 -12.27 46.05 27.73
N SER A 8 -13.04 45.07 28.20
CA SER A 8 -12.64 43.67 28.26
C SER A 8 -12.80 43.03 26.88
N LEU A 9 -11.70 42.69 26.22
CA LEU A 9 -11.71 41.86 25.01
C LEU A 9 -12.03 40.43 25.42
N ILE A 10 -13.22 39.94 25.04
CA ILE A 10 -13.56 38.52 25.11
C ILE A 10 -12.98 37.89 23.86
N ILE A 11 -11.86 37.17 23.97
CA ILE A 11 -11.32 36.29 22.94
C ILE A 11 -12.14 34.99 23.01
N SER A 12 -13.11 34.87 22.12
CA SER A 12 -13.78 33.57 21.91
C SER A 12 -12.81 32.64 21.16
N SER A 13 -12.20 31.72 21.87
CA SER A 13 -11.52 30.59 21.26
C SER A 13 -12.54 29.70 20.57
N ALA A 14 -12.64 29.78 19.25
CA ALA A 14 -13.34 28.77 18.46
C ALA A 14 -12.58 27.46 18.61
N SER A 15 -13.09 26.58 19.47
CA SER A 15 -12.65 25.19 19.52
C SER A 15 -13.19 24.51 18.25
N PHE A 16 -12.33 24.32 17.25
CA PHE A 16 -12.62 23.38 16.19
C PHE A 16 -12.68 22.01 16.86
N ALA A 17 -13.88 21.43 16.94
CA ALA A 17 -14.05 20.05 17.34
C ALA A 17 -13.31 19.19 16.31
N GLN A 18 -12.16 18.66 16.70
CA GLN A 18 -11.48 17.63 15.93
C GLN A 18 -12.40 16.43 15.96
N ASP A 19 -12.98 16.06 14.81
CA ASP A 19 -13.82 14.87 14.70
C ASP A 19 -13.01 13.67 15.18
N THR A 20 -13.35 13.15 16.34
CA THR A 20 -12.69 11.94 16.87
C THR A 20 -12.98 10.79 15.92
N PRO A 21 -11.97 10.03 15.47
CA PRO A 21 -12.18 8.89 14.58
C PRO A 21 -13.24 7.94 15.17
N LYS A 22 -14.20 7.56 14.33
CA LYS A 22 -15.27 6.62 14.72
C LYS A 22 -14.75 5.20 14.52
N ASN A 23 -15.09 4.32 15.47
CA ASN A 23 -14.76 2.90 15.32
C ASN A 23 -15.51 2.27 14.13
N ALA A 24 -14.90 1.29 13.49
CA ALA A 24 -15.54 0.44 12.50
C ALA A 24 -16.80 -0.22 13.09
N ILE A 25 -17.80 -0.40 12.25
CA ILE A 25 -19.08 -1.01 12.67
C ILE A 25 -18.98 -2.52 12.47
N SER A 26 -19.42 -3.29 13.48
CA SER A 26 -19.55 -4.74 13.35
C SER A 26 -20.61 -5.09 12.30
N ALA A 27 -20.23 -5.90 11.32
CA ALA A 27 -21.08 -6.32 10.21
C ALA A 27 -21.17 -7.85 10.11
N PRO A 28 -22.38 -8.45 10.07
CA PRO A 28 -22.55 -9.90 10.02
C PRO A 28 -21.90 -10.57 8.79
N ASN A 29 -21.70 -9.82 7.72
CA ASN A 29 -21.14 -10.28 6.45
C ASN A 29 -19.88 -9.47 6.06
N ALA A 30 -19.03 -9.13 7.04
CA ALA A 30 -17.81 -8.36 6.78
C ALA A 30 -16.91 -8.98 5.70
N GLN A 31 -16.90 -10.32 5.60
CA GLN A 31 -16.15 -11.06 4.57
C GLN A 31 -16.72 -10.92 3.14
N LYS A 32 -17.89 -10.28 2.96
CA LYS A 32 -18.54 -10.01 1.67
C LYS A 32 -18.48 -8.54 1.24
N THR A 33 -17.71 -7.72 1.94
CA THR A 33 -17.47 -6.33 1.55
C THR A 33 -16.22 -6.22 0.68
N LEU A 34 -16.01 -5.07 0.05
CA LEU A 34 -14.74 -4.77 -0.62
C LEU A 34 -13.58 -4.95 0.36
N LEU A 35 -12.66 -5.84 0.01
CA LEU A 35 -11.39 -6.07 0.68
C LEU A 35 -10.26 -5.71 -0.29
N THR A 36 -9.29 -4.96 0.19
CA THR A 36 -8.24 -4.35 -0.62
C THR A 36 -6.93 -5.09 -0.51
N ASP A 37 -6.69 -5.73 0.64
CA ASP A 37 -5.42 -6.38 0.92
C ASP A 37 -5.59 -7.54 1.90
N ILE A 38 -4.69 -8.53 1.84
CA ILE A 38 -4.72 -9.74 2.66
C ILE A 38 -3.31 -10.24 2.91
N ILE A 39 -3.00 -10.58 4.15
CA ILE A 39 -1.70 -11.13 4.54
C ILE A 39 -1.83 -12.45 5.31
N ASN A 40 -0.84 -13.32 5.17
CA ASN A 40 -0.66 -14.51 5.99
C ASN A 40 0.38 -14.22 7.08
N THR A 41 -0.06 -14.09 8.33
CA THR A 41 0.82 -13.81 9.47
C THR A 41 1.60 -15.04 9.97
N GLY A 42 1.42 -16.19 9.32
CA GLY A 42 1.89 -17.50 9.78
C GLY A 42 0.75 -18.30 10.41
N ASN A 43 0.15 -17.81 11.47
CA ASN A 43 -0.96 -18.47 12.17
C ASN A 43 -2.32 -18.21 11.52
N GLU A 44 -2.59 -16.96 11.19
CA GLU A 44 -3.88 -16.51 10.67
C GLU A 44 -3.71 -15.72 9.37
N LEU A 45 -4.78 -15.62 8.62
CA LEU A 45 -4.95 -14.65 7.55
C LEU A 45 -5.62 -13.41 8.11
N VAL A 46 -5.15 -12.25 7.72
CA VAL A 46 -5.77 -10.95 8.07
C VAL A 46 -6.07 -10.22 6.77
N ALA A 47 -7.30 -9.74 6.58
CA ALA A 47 -7.69 -8.94 5.43
C ALA A 47 -8.33 -7.62 5.87
N VAL A 48 -8.06 -6.57 5.10
CA VAL A 48 -8.54 -5.21 5.37
C VAL A 48 -9.35 -4.66 4.21
N GLY A 49 -10.16 -3.62 4.45
CA GLY A 49 -10.94 -3.01 3.38
C GLY A 49 -11.88 -1.90 3.81
N LYS A 50 -13.02 -1.85 3.13
CA LYS A 50 -13.99 -0.76 3.22
C LYS A 50 -14.54 -0.56 4.64
N HIS A 51 -14.77 0.71 5.03
CA HIS A 51 -15.35 1.11 6.32
C HIS A 51 -14.55 0.67 7.55
N GLY A 52 -13.22 0.61 7.44
CA GLY A 52 -12.36 0.13 8.52
C GLY A 52 -12.50 -1.37 8.78
N THR A 53 -13.02 -2.13 7.81
CA THR A 53 -13.15 -3.57 7.96
C THR A 53 -11.78 -4.21 8.13
N VAL A 54 -11.63 -4.99 9.20
CA VAL A 54 -10.52 -5.92 9.41
C VAL A 54 -11.14 -7.27 9.79
N ILE A 55 -10.81 -8.31 9.05
CA ILE A 55 -11.27 -9.68 9.29
C ILE A 55 -10.11 -10.66 9.37
N LYS A 56 -10.29 -11.74 10.11
CA LYS A 56 -9.28 -12.74 10.40
C LYS A 56 -9.80 -14.15 10.17
N SER A 57 -8.91 -15.06 9.76
CA SER A 57 -9.23 -16.46 9.57
C SER A 57 -8.01 -17.37 9.78
N VAL A 58 -8.19 -18.48 10.47
CA VAL A 58 -7.15 -19.52 10.59
C VAL A 58 -7.04 -20.37 9.33
N ASN A 59 -8.15 -20.59 8.63
CA ASN A 59 -8.27 -21.56 7.54
C ASN A 59 -8.60 -20.95 6.16
N GLY A 60 -8.86 -19.63 6.09
CA GLY A 60 -9.30 -18.95 4.87
C GLY A 60 -10.78 -19.14 4.51
N GLU A 61 -11.53 -19.92 5.27
CA GLU A 61 -12.95 -20.24 5.00
C GLU A 61 -13.89 -19.58 6.01
N THR A 62 -13.53 -19.59 7.30
CA THR A 62 -14.31 -19.01 8.37
C THR A 62 -13.64 -17.74 8.86
N TRP A 63 -14.34 -16.62 8.76
CA TRP A 63 -13.81 -15.29 9.04
C TRP A 63 -14.50 -14.66 10.25
N GLN A 64 -13.73 -13.94 11.06
CA GLN A 64 -14.19 -13.16 12.19
C GLN A 64 -13.70 -11.72 12.05
N GLN A 65 -14.57 -10.76 12.30
CA GLN A 65 -14.19 -9.34 12.32
C GLN A 65 -13.41 -9.02 13.59
N ALA A 66 -12.38 -8.15 13.47
CA ALA A 66 -11.66 -7.57 14.59
C ALA A 66 -12.63 -6.92 15.59
N LYS A 67 -12.28 -6.97 16.90
CA LYS A 67 -13.15 -6.47 17.97
C LYS A 67 -13.18 -4.96 18.04
N LEU A 68 -12.04 -4.33 17.78
CA LEU A 68 -11.88 -2.87 17.81
C LEU A 68 -10.98 -2.41 16.66
N VAL A 69 -11.51 -1.55 15.82
CA VAL A 69 -10.75 -0.84 14.77
C VAL A 69 -11.14 0.63 14.83
N PRO A 70 -10.23 1.55 15.19
CA PRO A 70 -10.54 2.95 15.50
C PRO A 70 -10.66 3.86 14.27
N THR A 71 -11.23 3.35 13.19
CA THR A 71 -11.46 4.11 11.96
C THR A 71 -12.60 3.52 11.13
N GLN A 72 -13.19 4.34 10.25
CA GLN A 72 -14.16 3.94 9.24
C GLN A 72 -13.69 4.27 7.82
N VAL A 73 -12.45 4.72 7.64
CA VAL A 73 -11.91 4.97 6.30
C VAL A 73 -11.74 3.64 5.56
N LEU A 74 -11.59 3.70 4.24
CA LEU A 74 -11.10 2.57 3.48
C LEU A 74 -9.65 2.31 3.88
N LEU A 75 -9.39 1.12 4.44
CA LEU A 75 -8.03 0.61 4.62
C LEU A 75 -7.56 0.03 3.27
N THR A 76 -6.34 0.29 2.88
CA THR A 76 -5.79 -0.04 1.55
C THR A 76 -4.75 -1.15 1.61
N ALA A 77 -3.97 -1.19 2.71
CA ALA A 77 -2.90 -2.15 2.89
C ALA A 77 -2.76 -2.59 4.34
N VAL A 78 -2.21 -3.79 4.55
CA VAL A 78 -1.92 -4.38 5.85
C VAL A 78 -0.62 -5.17 5.81
N ASP A 79 0.24 -4.98 6.81
CA ASP A 79 1.47 -5.73 6.96
C ASP A 79 1.70 -6.16 8.41
N PHE A 80 2.43 -7.27 8.60
CA PHE A 80 2.75 -7.86 9.89
C PHE A 80 4.24 -8.20 9.95
N SER A 81 4.93 -7.70 10.98
CA SER A 81 6.31 -8.09 11.24
C SER A 81 6.44 -9.45 11.92
N ASP A 82 5.38 -9.91 12.58
CA ASP A 82 5.24 -11.23 13.21
C ASP A 82 3.76 -11.55 13.45
N GLU A 83 3.46 -12.68 14.10
CA GLU A 83 2.08 -13.16 14.33
C GLU A 83 1.21 -12.20 15.16
N ASN A 84 1.79 -11.29 15.94
CA ASN A 84 1.08 -10.40 16.85
C ASN A 84 1.13 -8.93 16.44
N ASN A 85 2.25 -8.49 15.87
CA ASN A 85 2.52 -7.09 15.58
C ASN A 85 2.25 -6.79 14.11
N GLY A 86 1.23 -5.97 13.85
CA GLY A 86 0.84 -5.59 12.51
C GLY A 86 0.38 -4.14 12.41
N TRP A 87 0.40 -3.62 11.19
CA TRP A 87 -0.03 -2.27 10.83
C TRP A 87 -0.93 -2.32 9.61
N ALA A 88 -1.85 -1.39 9.55
CA ALA A 88 -2.66 -1.17 8.36
C ALA A 88 -2.77 0.33 8.08
N CYS A 89 -2.86 0.67 6.81
CA CYS A 89 -3.02 2.06 6.41
C CYS A 89 -4.17 2.26 5.41
N GLY A 90 -4.55 3.51 5.18
CA GLY A 90 -5.66 3.80 4.26
C GLY A 90 -5.87 5.27 3.97
N HIS A 91 -7.10 5.61 3.62
CA HIS A 91 -7.48 6.98 3.30
C HIS A 91 -7.17 7.94 4.45
N ASP A 92 -7.07 9.24 4.14
CA ASP A 92 -6.75 10.30 5.10
C ASP A 92 -5.37 10.13 5.77
N ALA A 93 -4.42 9.47 5.08
CA ALA A 93 -3.13 9.06 5.65
C ALA A 93 -3.29 8.39 7.03
N THR A 94 -4.37 7.62 7.19
CA THR A 94 -4.66 6.88 8.41
C THR A 94 -3.70 5.70 8.53
N ILE A 95 -3.12 5.52 9.72
CA ILE A 95 -2.31 4.36 10.09
C ILE A 95 -2.80 3.85 11.44
N ILE A 96 -3.06 2.56 11.51
CA ILE A 96 -3.45 1.84 12.73
C ILE A 96 -2.49 0.70 12.98
N ASN A 97 -2.34 0.28 14.24
CA ASN A 97 -1.51 -0.86 14.60
C ASN A 97 -2.21 -1.82 15.55
N THR A 98 -1.76 -3.08 15.55
CA THR A 98 -2.14 -4.13 16.48
C THR A 98 -0.92 -4.76 17.12
N VAL A 99 -1.08 -5.26 18.35
CA VAL A 99 -0.06 -6.05 19.08
C VAL A 99 -0.64 -7.39 19.58
N ASP A 100 -1.82 -7.75 19.09
CA ASP A 100 -2.55 -8.97 19.51
C ASP A 100 -3.09 -9.76 18.30
N GLY A 101 -2.33 -9.75 17.20
CA GLY A 101 -2.64 -10.49 15.99
C GLY A 101 -3.88 -9.98 15.29
N GLY A 102 -4.16 -8.68 15.33
CA GLY A 102 -5.28 -8.06 14.61
C GLY A 102 -6.64 -8.15 15.31
N ASN A 103 -6.70 -8.54 16.61
CA ASN A 103 -7.97 -8.54 17.34
C ASN A 103 -8.41 -7.14 17.75
N ASN A 104 -7.45 -6.32 18.20
CA ASN A 104 -7.68 -4.92 18.56
C ASN A 104 -6.62 -4.05 17.90
N TRP A 105 -7.07 -2.92 17.38
CA TRP A 105 -6.24 -1.96 16.68
C TRP A 105 -6.24 -0.61 17.41
N GLN A 106 -5.15 0.11 17.30
CA GLN A 106 -4.95 1.44 17.86
C GLN A 106 -4.61 2.43 16.75
N LEU A 107 -5.13 3.65 16.83
CA LEU A 107 -4.81 4.71 15.88
C LEU A 107 -3.42 5.27 16.19
N GLN A 108 -2.54 5.25 15.20
CA GLN A 108 -1.23 5.90 15.26
C GLN A 108 -1.21 7.26 14.56
N GLN A 109 -1.86 7.35 13.40
CA GLN A 109 -1.97 8.58 12.62
C GLN A 109 -3.31 8.67 11.90
N ALA A 110 -3.85 9.88 11.78
CA ALA A 110 -4.91 10.25 10.84
C ALA A 110 -4.76 11.73 10.46
N LYS A 111 -4.78 12.04 9.18
CA LYS A 111 -4.61 13.39 8.64
C LYS A 111 -5.66 13.70 7.57
N PRO A 112 -6.94 13.82 7.95
CA PRO A 112 -8.03 14.00 6.98
C PRO A 112 -7.89 15.28 6.14
N SER A 113 -7.27 16.34 6.69
CA SER A 113 -7.00 17.58 5.94
C SER A 113 -5.97 17.43 4.81
N LEU A 114 -5.20 16.32 4.81
CA LEU A 114 -4.21 16.06 3.77
C LEU A 114 -4.86 15.53 2.48
N ASP A 115 -6.01 14.88 2.58
CA ASP A 115 -6.75 14.25 1.46
C ASP A 115 -5.86 13.34 0.57
N LYS A 116 -4.95 12.62 1.22
CA LYS A 116 -4.03 11.69 0.56
C LYS A 116 -4.19 10.29 1.13
N PRO A 117 -4.56 9.29 0.31
CA PRO A 117 -4.53 7.90 0.74
C PRO A 117 -3.08 7.41 0.90
N CYS A 118 -2.84 6.69 1.99
CA CYS A 118 -1.80 5.67 2.03
C CYS A 118 -2.23 4.56 1.07
N LEU A 119 -1.31 4.05 0.27
CA LEU A 119 -1.59 2.98 -0.71
C LEU A 119 -0.94 1.68 -0.30
N ASP A 120 0.21 1.76 0.39
CA ASP A 120 0.92 0.59 0.86
C ASP A 120 1.69 0.85 2.17
N ILE A 121 1.91 -0.20 2.95
CA ILE A 121 2.63 -0.17 4.22
C ILE A 121 3.52 -1.40 4.35
N LEU A 122 4.77 -1.20 4.76
CA LEU A 122 5.76 -2.26 4.92
C LEU A 122 6.50 -2.10 6.24
N PHE A 123 6.59 -3.15 7.04
CA PHE A 123 7.42 -3.23 8.23
C PHE A 123 8.54 -4.25 8.07
N LYS A 124 9.77 -3.81 8.24
CA LYS A 124 10.95 -4.68 8.19
C LYS A 124 11.07 -5.54 9.46
N ASP A 125 10.66 -4.95 10.58
CA ASP A 125 10.61 -5.52 11.91
C ASP A 125 9.59 -4.76 12.76
N GLN A 126 9.53 -5.02 14.08
CA GLN A 126 8.59 -4.37 14.99
C GLN A 126 8.81 -2.86 15.18
N LEU A 127 9.94 -2.30 14.74
CA LEU A 127 10.31 -0.91 14.97
C LEU A 127 10.37 -0.09 13.67
N GLU A 128 10.95 -0.65 12.62
CA GLU A 128 11.20 0.07 11.38
C GLU A 128 10.18 -0.26 10.31
N GLY A 129 9.48 0.78 9.81
CA GLY A 129 8.46 0.64 8.79
C GLY A 129 8.26 1.88 7.94
N PHE A 130 7.59 1.69 6.81
CA PHE A 130 7.31 2.69 5.80
C PHE A 130 5.83 2.67 5.43
N ALA A 131 5.26 3.86 5.19
CA ALA A 131 3.93 4.00 4.62
C ALA A 131 4.02 4.93 3.41
N VAL A 132 3.56 4.45 2.25
CA VAL A 132 3.68 5.15 0.97
C VAL A 132 2.31 5.36 0.34
N GLY A 133 2.19 6.32 -0.58
CA GLY A 133 0.88 6.59 -1.16
C GLY A 133 0.83 7.70 -2.19
N ALA A 134 -0.34 8.31 -2.29
CA ALA A 134 -0.66 9.27 -3.33
C ALA A 134 0.24 10.52 -3.29
N TYR A 135 0.60 11.01 -4.48
CA TYR A 135 1.36 12.22 -4.67
C TYR A 135 2.67 12.23 -3.88
N GLY A 136 3.44 11.15 -3.98
CA GLY A 136 4.71 11.00 -3.32
C GLY A 136 4.63 10.95 -1.79
N MET A 137 3.47 10.59 -1.22
CA MET A 137 3.37 10.39 0.22
C MET A 137 4.35 9.32 0.67
N PHE A 138 5.26 9.70 1.58
CA PHE A 138 6.25 8.81 2.16
C PHE A 138 6.43 9.14 3.64
N TYR A 139 6.13 8.18 4.48
CA TYR A 139 6.37 8.22 5.92
C TYR A 139 7.30 7.10 6.34
N HIS A 140 8.19 7.38 7.27
CA HIS A 140 9.11 6.42 7.86
C HIS A 140 9.00 6.46 9.38
N THR A 141 9.05 5.30 10.02
CA THR A 141 9.12 5.15 11.46
C THR A 141 10.29 4.25 11.85
N THR A 142 10.88 4.50 13.02
CA THR A 142 11.92 3.68 13.66
C THR A 142 11.57 3.30 15.09
N ASP A 143 10.31 3.52 15.49
CA ASP A 143 9.82 3.27 16.86
C ASP A 143 8.48 2.51 16.90
N GLY A 144 8.19 1.78 15.82
CA GLY A 144 6.96 0.97 15.68
C GLY A 144 5.71 1.81 15.38
N GLY A 145 5.90 2.99 14.78
CA GLY A 145 4.81 3.88 14.39
C GLY A 145 4.32 4.79 15.51
N LYS A 146 5.04 4.90 16.64
CA LYS A 146 4.73 5.92 17.66
C LYS A 146 4.94 7.33 17.12
N GLN A 147 5.91 7.48 16.22
CA GLN A 147 6.16 8.67 15.43
C GLN A 147 6.37 8.29 13.96
N TRP A 148 5.75 9.07 13.06
CA TRP A 148 5.87 8.93 11.61
C TRP A 148 6.50 10.20 11.04
N GLU A 149 7.74 10.09 10.54
CA GLU A 149 8.45 11.16 9.86
C GLU A 149 8.03 11.23 8.40
N LYS A 150 7.50 12.38 7.96
CA LYS A 150 7.24 12.64 6.53
C LYS A 150 8.54 12.95 5.83
N ARG A 151 8.83 12.31 4.70
CA ARG A 151 9.98 12.59 3.85
C ARG A 151 9.52 12.96 2.44
N PHE A 152 10.23 13.88 1.82
CA PHE A 152 10.09 14.21 0.41
C PHE A 152 11.26 13.60 -0.34
N LEU A 153 10.96 12.69 -1.27
CA LEU A 153 11.98 11.94 -2.01
C LEU A 153 12.36 12.69 -3.29
N ASP A 154 13.06 13.80 -3.15
CA ASP A 154 13.50 14.68 -4.24
C ASP A 154 14.42 13.97 -5.26
N SER A 155 15.12 12.92 -4.83
CA SER A 155 15.93 12.07 -5.72
C SER A 155 15.10 11.34 -6.79
N LEU A 156 13.79 11.20 -6.60
CA LEU A 156 12.87 10.56 -7.54
C LEU A 156 12.25 11.51 -8.57
N LEU A 157 12.49 12.81 -8.45
CA LEU A 157 12.06 13.81 -9.43
C LEU A 157 12.78 13.63 -10.76
N PHE A 158 12.10 13.93 -11.86
CA PHE A 158 12.75 14.19 -13.13
C PHE A 158 13.64 15.42 -13.03
N SER A 159 14.63 15.54 -13.93
CA SER A 159 15.58 16.65 -13.91
C SER A 159 14.89 18.01 -14.01
N GLU A 160 13.92 18.12 -14.91
CA GLU A 160 13.15 19.35 -15.17
C GLU A 160 12.34 19.79 -13.95
N ASP A 161 11.67 18.83 -13.28
CA ASP A 161 10.91 19.10 -12.05
C ASP A 161 11.81 19.57 -10.90
N ARG A 162 13.01 18.99 -10.82
CA ARG A 162 14.01 19.38 -9.81
C ARG A 162 14.51 20.81 -10.04
N GLU A 163 14.80 21.16 -11.29
CA GLU A 163 15.21 22.53 -11.66
C GLU A 163 14.09 23.53 -11.34
N TYR A 164 12.85 23.21 -11.69
CA TYR A 164 11.68 23.99 -11.40
C TYR A 164 11.48 24.21 -9.88
N LEU A 165 11.56 23.15 -9.08
CA LEU A 165 11.43 23.26 -7.63
C LEU A 165 12.57 24.06 -7.00
N ASN A 166 13.79 23.99 -7.53
CA ASN A 166 14.90 24.81 -7.03
C ASN A 166 14.65 26.30 -7.29
N ASP A 167 14.11 26.65 -8.46
CA ASP A 167 13.72 28.04 -8.76
C ASP A 167 12.59 28.53 -7.81
N LEU A 168 11.55 27.72 -7.61
CA LEU A 168 10.47 28.05 -6.67
C LEU A 168 11.00 28.25 -5.24
N LYS A 169 11.89 27.38 -4.79
CA LYS A 169 12.45 27.44 -3.43
C LYS A 169 13.18 28.77 -3.16
N GLU A 170 13.83 29.32 -4.19
CA GLU A 170 14.54 30.60 -4.11
C GLU A 170 13.61 31.82 -4.26
N ASN A 171 12.62 31.74 -5.15
CA ASN A 171 11.83 32.86 -5.60
C ASN A 171 10.40 32.94 -5.05
N ASP A 172 9.81 31.76 -4.72
CA ASP A 172 8.44 31.62 -4.20
C ASP A 172 8.33 30.43 -3.20
N PRO A 173 8.73 30.63 -1.93
CA PRO A 173 8.70 29.56 -0.92
C PRO A 173 7.29 28.98 -0.66
N GLU A 174 6.23 29.78 -0.78
CA GLU A 174 4.85 29.31 -0.61
C GLU A 174 4.45 28.41 -1.79
N GLY A 175 4.80 28.78 -3.02
CA GLY A 175 4.66 27.97 -4.21
C GLY A 175 5.46 26.67 -4.13
N TYR A 176 6.67 26.70 -3.59
CA TYR A 176 7.49 25.51 -3.35
C TYR A 176 6.79 24.50 -2.42
N GLU A 177 6.23 24.95 -1.29
CA GLU A 177 5.50 24.06 -0.37
C GLU A 177 4.25 23.44 -1.03
N ALA A 178 3.51 24.25 -1.78
CA ALA A 178 2.33 23.78 -2.50
C ALA A 178 2.68 22.74 -3.58
N GLU A 179 3.74 22.98 -4.36
CA GLU A 179 4.14 22.11 -5.46
C GLU A 179 4.72 20.79 -4.96
N THR A 180 5.58 20.82 -3.93
CA THR A 180 6.12 19.59 -3.31
C THR A 180 5.03 18.68 -2.73
N ALA A 181 3.83 19.21 -2.51
CA ALA A 181 2.71 18.40 -2.06
C ALA A 181 2.16 17.47 -3.14
N SER A 182 2.40 17.70 -4.45
CA SER A 182 1.76 16.94 -5.52
C SER A 182 2.65 16.57 -6.71
N ILE A 183 3.87 17.08 -6.79
CA ILE A 183 4.74 16.92 -7.96
C ILE A 183 5.24 15.48 -8.17
N LEU A 184 5.38 14.69 -7.11
CA LEU A 184 5.78 13.30 -7.22
C LEU A 184 4.60 12.41 -7.62
N PRO A 185 4.84 11.34 -8.40
CA PRO A 185 3.81 10.37 -8.76
C PRO A 185 3.27 9.61 -7.53
N HIS A 186 2.19 8.89 -7.71
CA HIS A 186 1.73 7.97 -6.67
C HIS A 186 2.75 6.84 -6.48
N PHE A 187 3.06 6.55 -5.23
CA PHE A 187 3.85 5.39 -4.80
C PHE A 187 2.86 4.28 -4.47
N ASN A 188 2.73 3.31 -5.38
CA ASN A 188 1.66 2.31 -5.33
C ASN A 188 2.01 1.11 -4.47
N ARG A 189 3.30 0.70 -4.43
CA ARG A 189 3.76 -0.47 -3.67
C ARG A 189 5.19 -0.25 -3.19
N ILE A 190 5.49 -0.69 -1.98
CA ILE A 190 6.84 -0.80 -1.43
C ILE A 190 7.09 -2.23 -0.98
N GLU A 191 8.19 -2.84 -1.44
CA GLU A 191 8.49 -4.24 -1.15
C GLU A 191 9.92 -4.42 -0.66
N LYS A 192 10.12 -5.43 0.18
CA LYS A 192 11.45 -5.85 0.61
C LYS A 192 12.03 -6.81 -0.42
N THR A 193 13.27 -6.57 -0.80
CA THR A 193 14.07 -7.44 -1.64
C THR A 193 15.29 -7.94 -0.86
N GLU A 194 16.02 -8.90 -1.40
CA GLU A 194 17.27 -9.35 -0.79
C GLU A 194 18.30 -8.22 -0.66
N ASP A 195 18.34 -7.29 -1.64
CA ASP A 195 19.32 -6.21 -1.72
C ASP A 195 18.82 -4.89 -1.09
N GLY A 196 17.64 -4.88 -0.46
CA GLY A 196 17.08 -3.68 0.16
C GLY A 196 15.59 -3.52 -0.06
N LEU A 197 15.17 -2.36 -0.56
CA LEU A 197 13.76 -2.03 -0.81
C LEU A 197 13.56 -1.61 -2.26
N ILE A 198 12.40 -1.94 -2.81
CA ILE A 198 11.91 -1.44 -4.09
C ILE A 198 10.63 -0.65 -3.89
N LEU A 199 10.48 0.43 -4.65
CA LEU A 199 9.28 1.26 -4.72
C LEU A 199 8.80 1.29 -6.16
N VAL A 200 7.53 1.00 -6.38
CA VAL A 200 6.91 1.07 -7.70
C VAL A 200 5.69 1.99 -7.68
N GLY A 201 5.40 2.62 -8.82
CA GLY A 201 4.34 3.60 -8.87
C GLY A 201 3.92 4.02 -10.27
N GLU A 202 3.30 5.17 -10.34
CA GLU A 202 2.85 5.79 -11.58
C GLU A 202 4.02 6.36 -12.41
N MET A 203 3.74 6.68 -13.67
CA MET A 203 4.71 7.29 -14.58
C MET A 203 6.02 6.48 -14.70
N GLY A 204 5.90 5.17 -14.78
CA GLY A 204 7.03 4.25 -14.91
C GLY A 204 7.95 4.21 -13.69
N LEU A 205 7.49 4.67 -12.53
CA LEU A 205 8.34 4.71 -11.35
C LEU A 205 8.74 3.31 -10.91
N LEU A 206 10.04 3.07 -11.00
CA LEU A 206 10.79 2.01 -10.32
C LEU A 206 11.92 2.69 -9.56
N ALA A 207 12.04 2.46 -8.27
CA ALA A 207 13.13 3.03 -7.48
C ALA A 207 13.61 2.04 -6.43
N ARG A 208 14.93 2.02 -6.19
CA ARG A 208 15.57 1.11 -5.24
C ARG A 208 16.27 1.87 -4.14
N SER A 209 16.23 1.31 -2.95
CA SER A 209 17.06 1.71 -1.81
C SER A 209 17.87 0.50 -1.33
N THR A 210 19.18 0.68 -1.18
CA THR A 210 20.10 -0.34 -0.64
C THR A 210 20.58 0.00 0.77
N ASP A 211 20.04 1.07 1.37
CA ASP A 211 20.43 1.59 2.68
C ASP A 211 19.25 1.72 3.63
N ASN A 212 18.32 0.76 3.55
CA ASN A 212 17.13 0.69 4.40
C ASN A 212 16.18 1.90 4.24
N GLY A 213 15.97 2.38 3.02
CA GLY A 213 15.03 3.47 2.75
C GLY A 213 15.55 4.87 3.11
N ASN A 214 16.85 5.01 3.45
CA ASN A 214 17.44 6.32 3.73
C ASN A 214 17.64 7.12 2.45
N THR A 215 18.14 6.49 1.41
CA THR A 215 18.26 7.08 0.07
C THR A 215 17.59 6.21 -0.98
N TRP A 216 17.11 6.84 -2.04
CA TRP A 216 16.40 6.19 -3.13
C TRP A 216 17.00 6.59 -4.46
N GLN A 217 17.17 5.63 -5.34
CA GLN A 217 17.62 5.82 -6.71
C GLN A 217 16.50 5.41 -7.66
N ARG A 218 16.06 6.34 -8.53
CA ARG A 218 15.17 6.01 -9.65
C ARG A 218 15.93 5.13 -10.64
N LEU A 219 15.32 4.01 -11.02
CA LEU A 219 15.83 3.11 -12.03
C LEU A 219 15.45 3.61 -13.43
N GLU A 220 16.06 3.04 -14.46
CA GLU A 220 15.73 3.34 -15.85
C GLU A 220 14.25 3.00 -16.13
N GLU A 221 13.57 3.89 -16.85
CA GLU A 221 12.18 3.70 -17.21
C GLU A 221 12.05 2.60 -18.29
N ILE A 222 11.32 1.55 -17.97
CA ILE A 222 11.05 0.43 -18.88
C ILE A 222 9.64 0.51 -19.51
N TYR A 223 8.74 1.29 -18.90
CA TYR A 223 7.35 1.48 -19.30
C TYR A 223 6.81 2.79 -18.73
N PRO A 224 6.19 3.67 -19.51
CA PRO A 224 5.72 4.98 -19.02
C PRO A 224 4.39 4.93 -18.26
N GLY A 225 3.78 3.76 -18.09
CA GLY A 225 2.52 3.60 -17.36
C GLY A 225 2.72 3.30 -15.88
N SER A 226 1.63 2.91 -15.21
CA SER A 226 1.65 2.64 -13.78
C SER A 226 1.95 1.18 -13.47
N PHE A 227 2.84 0.96 -12.51
CA PHE A 227 3.04 -0.32 -11.85
C PHE A 227 2.29 -0.34 -10.52
N PHE A 228 1.66 -1.48 -10.18
CA PHE A 228 0.90 -1.68 -8.95
C PHE A 228 1.42 -2.85 -8.12
N ALA A 229 2.19 -3.73 -8.72
CA ALA A 229 2.70 -4.93 -8.07
C ALA A 229 4.15 -5.18 -8.42
N PHE A 230 4.89 -5.63 -7.44
CA PHE A 230 6.24 -6.13 -7.55
C PHE A 230 6.40 -7.34 -6.64
N ASN A 231 7.18 -8.31 -7.04
CA ASN A 231 7.64 -9.38 -6.17
C ASN A 231 8.98 -9.93 -6.69
N SER A 232 9.76 -10.55 -5.82
CA SER A 232 11.05 -11.13 -6.18
C SER A 232 11.33 -12.40 -5.38
N ASP A 233 12.09 -13.30 -5.98
CA ASP A 233 12.70 -14.43 -5.30
C ASP A 233 14.23 -14.41 -5.46
N ASN A 234 14.89 -15.53 -5.17
CA ASN A 234 16.35 -15.64 -5.29
C ASN A 234 16.86 -15.57 -6.73
N ASN A 235 15.99 -15.79 -7.73
CA ASN A 235 16.37 -15.93 -9.12
C ASN A 235 15.94 -14.71 -9.96
N GLN A 236 14.73 -14.17 -9.72
CA GLN A 236 14.15 -13.16 -10.58
C GLN A 236 13.35 -12.10 -9.82
N GLU A 237 13.16 -10.98 -10.49
CA GLU A 237 12.28 -9.90 -10.13
C GLU A 237 11.14 -9.80 -11.15
N VAL A 238 9.91 -9.58 -10.70
CA VAL A 238 8.73 -9.40 -11.56
C VAL A 238 8.00 -8.14 -11.13
N VAL A 239 7.70 -7.28 -12.11
CA VAL A 239 6.90 -6.07 -11.91
C VAL A 239 5.74 -6.05 -12.89
N ALA A 240 4.56 -5.63 -12.42
CA ALA A 240 3.36 -5.62 -13.24
C ALA A 240 2.43 -4.45 -12.90
N GLY A 241 1.54 -4.13 -13.83
CA GLY A 241 0.62 -3.03 -13.61
C GLY A 241 -0.47 -2.86 -14.64
N LEU A 242 -0.60 -1.64 -15.11
CA LEU A 242 -1.71 -1.18 -15.95
C LEU A 242 -1.81 -2.01 -17.24
N ARG A 243 -3.04 -2.43 -17.58
CA ARG A 243 -3.41 -3.12 -18.84
C ARG A 243 -2.68 -4.44 -19.08
N GLY A 244 -2.20 -5.12 -18.03
CA GLY A 244 -1.52 -6.41 -18.16
C GLY A 244 -0.05 -6.29 -18.61
N ASN A 245 0.56 -5.11 -18.47
CA ASN A 245 2.00 -4.98 -18.70
C ASN A 245 2.75 -5.70 -17.58
N VAL A 246 3.60 -6.64 -17.97
CA VAL A 246 4.42 -7.47 -17.09
C VAL A 246 5.87 -7.43 -17.59
N TYR A 247 6.78 -7.25 -16.68
CA TYR A 247 8.20 -7.28 -16.94
C TYR A 247 8.87 -8.22 -15.94
N SER A 248 9.78 -9.05 -16.42
CA SER A 248 10.62 -9.92 -15.58
C SER A 248 12.09 -9.63 -15.83
N LYS A 249 12.92 -9.89 -14.84
CA LYS A 249 14.36 -9.75 -14.93
C LYS A 249 15.03 -10.80 -14.06
N GLN A 250 15.97 -11.58 -14.64
CA GLN A 250 16.84 -12.43 -13.83
C GLN A 250 17.75 -11.55 -12.95
N ARG A 251 18.08 -11.99 -11.75
CA ARG A 251 18.83 -11.16 -10.80
C ARG A 251 20.23 -10.79 -11.24
N ASP A 252 20.86 -11.64 -12.00
CA ASP A 252 22.19 -11.41 -12.58
C ASP A 252 22.17 -10.60 -13.88
N GLU A 253 20.98 -10.33 -14.44
CA GLU A 253 20.77 -9.51 -15.63
C GLU A 253 20.48 -8.04 -15.28
N LYS A 254 20.73 -7.15 -16.23
CA LYS A 254 20.46 -5.72 -16.08
C LYS A 254 19.15 -5.30 -16.73
N GLU A 255 18.77 -5.98 -17.80
CA GLU A 255 17.64 -5.60 -18.63
C GLU A 255 16.37 -6.33 -18.22
N TRP A 256 15.25 -5.62 -18.28
CA TRP A 256 13.93 -6.16 -18.07
C TRP A 256 13.38 -6.71 -19.37
N LEU A 257 12.88 -7.94 -19.34
CA LEU A 257 12.16 -8.56 -20.43
C LEU A 257 10.66 -8.23 -20.32
N HIS A 258 10.09 -7.63 -21.38
CA HIS A 258 8.63 -7.47 -21.48
C HIS A 258 7.99 -8.81 -21.82
N LEU A 259 7.01 -9.22 -21.04
CA LEU A 259 6.25 -10.45 -21.27
C LEU A 259 4.91 -10.11 -21.92
N ASP A 260 4.67 -10.66 -23.11
CA ASP A 260 3.44 -10.41 -23.86
C ASP A 260 2.22 -11.02 -23.16
N SER A 261 1.30 -10.15 -22.78
CA SER A 261 0.01 -10.56 -22.21
C SER A 261 -1.08 -10.60 -23.27
N THR A 262 -1.83 -11.71 -23.31
CA THR A 262 -2.99 -11.86 -24.20
C THR A 262 -4.25 -11.18 -23.64
N LYS A 263 -4.18 -10.61 -22.42
CA LYS A 263 -5.33 -10.02 -21.71
C LYS A 263 -4.98 -8.65 -21.11
N ALA A 264 -5.69 -7.63 -21.52
CA ALA A 264 -5.49 -6.27 -21.02
C ALA A 264 -6.26 -6.06 -19.67
N ALA A 265 -5.81 -6.70 -18.59
CA ALA A 265 -6.34 -6.51 -17.24
C ALA A 265 -5.26 -5.89 -16.34
N THR A 266 -5.59 -4.87 -15.57
CA THR A 266 -4.67 -4.27 -14.60
C THR A 266 -4.34 -5.27 -13.51
N ILE A 267 -3.04 -5.54 -13.31
CA ILE A 267 -2.52 -6.46 -12.30
C ILE A 267 -2.30 -5.68 -11.02
N ASN A 268 -2.87 -6.18 -9.92
CA ASN A 268 -2.88 -5.53 -8.61
C ASN A 268 -1.90 -6.18 -7.62
N SER A 269 -1.64 -7.49 -7.77
CA SER A 269 -0.78 -8.26 -6.87
C SER A 269 -0.04 -9.37 -7.61
N ILE A 270 1.16 -9.71 -7.13
CA ILE A 270 2.01 -10.80 -7.63
C ILE A 270 2.36 -11.71 -6.46
N ILE A 271 2.10 -13.01 -6.62
CA ILE A 271 2.38 -14.04 -5.62
C ILE A 271 3.37 -15.03 -6.20
N ASN A 272 4.47 -15.28 -5.50
CA ASN A 272 5.30 -16.43 -5.79
C ASN A 272 4.57 -17.70 -5.30
N TYR A 273 4.15 -18.57 -6.23
CA TYR A 273 3.43 -19.79 -5.89
C TYR A 273 4.39 -20.91 -5.48
N ASN A 274 5.48 -21.05 -6.23
CA ASN A 274 6.58 -21.97 -5.98
C ASN A 274 7.81 -21.50 -6.77
N ASP A 275 8.93 -22.21 -6.68
CA ASP A 275 10.21 -21.80 -7.30
C ASP A 275 10.13 -21.62 -8.84
N GLU A 276 9.06 -22.10 -9.50
CA GLU A 276 8.91 -22.07 -10.96
C GLU A 276 7.71 -21.25 -11.43
N GLN A 277 6.75 -20.93 -10.56
CA GLN A 277 5.46 -20.36 -10.95
C GLN A 277 5.07 -19.14 -10.13
N TRP A 278 4.57 -18.12 -10.82
CA TRP A 278 4.01 -16.91 -10.24
C TRP A 278 2.55 -16.74 -10.62
N LEU A 279 1.74 -16.31 -9.67
CA LEU A 279 0.35 -15.92 -9.89
C LEU A 279 0.25 -14.40 -9.84
N MET A 280 -0.47 -13.80 -10.79
CA MET A 280 -0.72 -12.36 -10.80
C MET A 280 -2.22 -12.12 -10.79
N LEU A 281 -2.68 -11.39 -9.78
CA LEU A 281 -4.09 -11.16 -9.53
C LEU A 281 -4.50 -9.81 -10.13
N ALA A 282 -5.61 -9.83 -10.86
CA ALA A 282 -5.96 -8.69 -11.69
C ALA A 282 -7.45 -8.32 -11.64
N ASN A 283 -7.74 -7.15 -12.20
CA ASN A 283 -9.10 -6.70 -12.43
C ASN A 283 -9.88 -7.68 -13.30
N SER A 284 -11.20 -7.58 -13.26
CA SER A 284 -12.13 -8.43 -14.04
C SER A 284 -12.01 -9.93 -13.73
N GLY A 285 -11.51 -10.30 -12.54
CA GLY A 285 -11.37 -11.70 -12.11
C GLY A 285 -10.28 -12.46 -12.84
N VAL A 286 -9.34 -11.78 -13.49
CA VAL A 286 -8.26 -12.42 -14.22
C VAL A 286 -7.14 -12.84 -13.26
N ILE A 287 -6.65 -14.04 -13.44
CA ILE A 287 -5.47 -14.59 -12.78
C ILE A 287 -4.49 -14.96 -13.89
N PHE A 288 -3.34 -14.29 -13.93
CA PHE A 288 -2.26 -14.70 -14.82
C PHE A 288 -1.37 -15.71 -14.12
N HIS A 289 -0.81 -16.62 -14.91
CA HIS A 289 0.18 -17.60 -14.51
C HIS A 289 1.43 -17.36 -15.32
N LEU A 290 2.53 -17.08 -14.64
CA LEU A 290 3.86 -16.96 -15.25
C LEU A 290 4.68 -18.19 -14.91
N GLN A 291 5.18 -18.87 -15.95
CA GLN A 291 6.13 -19.97 -15.86
C GLN A 291 7.06 -19.94 -17.05
N ASP A 292 8.38 -20.01 -16.85
CA ASP A 292 9.39 -20.01 -17.92
C ASP A 292 9.17 -18.90 -18.97
N GLU A 293 8.92 -17.67 -18.53
CA GLU A 293 8.60 -16.50 -19.39
C GLU A 293 7.27 -16.61 -20.17
N LEU A 294 6.55 -17.71 -20.03
CA LEU A 294 5.23 -17.88 -20.63
C LEU A 294 4.15 -17.35 -19.72
N LEU A 295 3.43 -16.34 -20.20
CA LEU A 295 2.30 -15.74 -19.50
C LEU A 295 0.98 -16.27 -20.05
N THR A 296 0.27 -17.07 -19.26
CA THR A 296 -1.08 -17.55 -19.55
C THR A 296 -2.09 -16.94 -18.61
N HIS A 297 -3.39 -17.09 -18.83
CA HIS A 297 -4.39 -16.57 -17.91
C HIS A 297 -5.64 -17.47 -17.84
N GLU A 298 -6.32 -17.37 -16.70
CA GLU A 298 -7.69 -17.82 -16.50
C GLU A 298 -8.55 -16.66 -15.99
N GLN A 299 -9.86 -16.81 -15.99
CA GLN A 299 -10.78 -15.78 -15.51
C GLN A 299 -11.88 -16.37 -14.64
N LEU A 300 -12.10 -15.79 -13.46
CA LEU A 300 -13.21 -16.15 -12.59
C LEU A 300 -14.54 -15.79 -13.26
N ALA A 301 -15.55 -16.65 -13.11
CA ALA A 301 -16.83 -16.56 -13.82
C ALA A 301 -17.63 -15.27 -13.51
N ASP A 302 -17.44 -14.69 -12.33
CA ASP A 302 -18.14 -13.48 -11.91
C ASP A 302 -17.46 -12.17 -12.36
N GLY A 303 -16.23 -12.24 -12.88
CA GLY A 303 -15.50 -11.10 -13.41
C GLY A 303 -15.17 -10.00 -12.39
N LYS A 304 -15.20 -10.32 -11.10
CA LYS A 304 -14.93 -9.37 -10.03
C LYS A 304 -13.44 -9.11 -9.86
N ALA A 305 -13.06 -7.83 -9.64
CA ALA A 305 -11.66 -7.48 -9.45
C ALA A 305 -11.06 -8.20 -8.25
N ILE A 306 -9.88 -8.79 -8.47
CA ILE A 306 -9.05 -9.38 -7.43
C ILE A 306 -8.00 -8.33 -7.08
N LEU A 307 -7.97 -7.90 -5.81
CA LEU A 307 -7.11 -6.81 -5.38
C LEU A 307 -5.82 -7.33 -4.78
N ASP A 308 -5.90 -8.43 -4.02
CA ASP A 308 -4.74 -9.13 -3.47
C ASP A 308 -5.08 -10.59 -3.16
N GLY A 309 -4.06 -11.39 -2.75
CA GLY A 309 -4.27 -12.78 -2.37
C GLY A 309 -3.07 -13.41 -1.69
N VAL A 310 -3.35 -14.50 -1.01
CA VAL A 310 -2.33 -15.32 -0.34
C VAL A 310 -2.58 -16.81 -0.56
N ILE A 311 -1.51 -17.60 -0.45
CA ILE A 311 -1.62 -19.05 -0.52
C ILE A 311 -1.63 -19.62 0.90
N LYS A 312 -2.64 -20.43 1.20
CA LYS A 312 -2.78 -21.16 2.47
C LYS A 312 -3.31 -22.56 2.21
N ASN A 313 -2.58 -23.58 2.63
CA ASN A 313 -3.02 -25.00 2.49
C ASN A 313 -3.44 -25.39 1.07
N ASN A 314 -2.62 -25.06 0.06
CA ASN A 314 -2.88 -25.29 -1.36
C ASN A 314 -4.14 -24.61 -1.92
N LYS A 315 -4.58 -23.53 -1.28
CA LYS A 315 -5.68 -22.67 -1.72
C LYS A 315 -5.17 -21.26 -1.94
N LEU A 316 -5.62 -20.65 -3.02
CA LEU A 316 -5.50 -19.22 -3.24
C LEU A 316 -6.70 -18.54 -2.55
N VAL A 317 -6.43 -17.78 -1.50
CA VAL A 317 -7.42 -16.97 -0.77
C VAL A 317 -7.27 -15.53 -1.23
N MET A 318 -8.31 -14.96 -1.80
CA MET A 318 -8.28 -13.68 -2.50
C MET A 318 -9.14 -12.62 -1.79
N ALA A 319 -8.60 -11.43 -1.62
CA ALA A 319 -9.31 -10.20 -1.31
C ALA A 319 -9.86 -9.60 -2.62
N THR A 320 -11.18 -9.40 -2.70
CA THR A 320 -11.83 -8.94 -3.93
C THR A 320 -12.80 -7.78 -3.68
N GLU A 321 -13.28 -7.14 -4.74
CA GLU A 321 -14.29 -6.08 -4.63
C GLU A 321 -15.62 -6.56 -4.00
N ASP A 322 -15.88 -7.88 -3.99
CA ASP A 322 -17.06 -8.53 -3.41
C ASP A 322 -16.71 -9.41 -2.19
N GLY A 323 -15.53 -9.23 -1.59
CA GLY A 323 -15.09 -9.94 -0.38
C GLY A 323 -14.13 -11.09 -0.66
N ILE A 324 -14.08 -12.04 0.27
CA ILE A 324 -13.17 -13.19 0.18
C ILE A 324 -13.66 -14.19 -0.88
N LYS A 325 -12.72 -14.62 -1.71
CA LYS A 325 -12.89 -15.78 -2.58
C LYS A 325 -11.77 -16.80 -2.36
N VAL A 326 -12.10 -18.05 -2.53
CA VAL A 326 -11.15 -19.15 -2.36
C VAL A 326 -11.16 -20.03 -3.61
N LYS A 327 -9.98 -20.35 -4.11
CA LYS A 327 -9.76 -21.24 -5.24
C LYS A 327 -8.77 -22.32 -4.84
N GLU A 328 -9.11 -23.58 -5.06
CA GLU A 328 -8.16 -24.69 -4.93
C GLU A 328 -7.09 -24.57 -6.02
N LEU A 329 -5.84 -24.70 -5.63
CA LEU A 329 -4.73 -24.80 -6.57
C LEU A 329 -4.48 -26.26 -6.88
N THR A 330 -4.46 -26.60 -8.14
CA THR A 330 -4.07 -27.95 -8.60
C THR A 330 -2.54 -28.05 -8.56
N PRO A 331 -2.01 -29.15 -8.01
CA PRO A 331 -0.57 -29.41 -7.99
C PRO A 331 0.06 -29.42 -9.37
#